data_853557b8b83dbae9bfc29d5d35ea25ec
#
_entry.id   853557b8b83dbae9bfc29d5d35ea25ec
#
_cell.length_a   1.000
_cell.length_b   1.000
_cell.length_c   1.000
_cell.angle_alpha   90.00
_cell.angle_beta   90.00
_cell.angle_gamma   90.00
#
_symmetry.space_group_name_H-M   'P 1'
#
loop_
_entity.id
_entity.type
_entity.pdbx_description
1 polymer ?
#
loop_
_entity_poly.entity_id
_entity_poly.type
_entity_poly.pdbx_seq_one_letter_code
_entity_poly.pdbx_strand_id
1 'polypeptide(L)'
;MADKYVFIRYTMNSQQTREALAEQLEALRKENEQLRKELLSLKQEKEEDNSISFKEKYAVKILDSLPDMLTVFNHKEVGIEVVSNEETNHVGVTNKDFVGMHMCDMVPPEAYQNIHSNMHHAITTGTVSAAHHELDFNGRHHYYENRIFPLDKEYVLIMCRDITEGVATQRQLEVFKSVLDKVSDSILAVAEDGTLVYANKQFIEEYGVTGEMGTQKVYDLPVSMKTKEAWGKRLQEIRDNDGSFAYRAAYVRVGDDKKRIHQVSTFLIHENDQELVWFFTQDITDVIKKRDELRELNQLLDGILNNIPVYLFVKDPEDELRYLYWNKAFADHSGIPASKAIGHTDFEIFSLHEDAEKFRKDDLELLRTHKRIDMQETYLTVSGEARIVQTLKALVPMEGREPLLIGISWDVTNLQNIEQELIKARIKAEQSDRLKSAFLANMSHEIRTPLNAIVGFSQLLPAANTAEEKKLYSDIINQNSDILL
;
A
#
# COMPACT_ATOMS: atom_id res chain seq x y z
N MET A 1 -24.09 -3.37 -11.76
CA MET A 1 -24.91 -2.17 -11.51
C MET A 1 -26.15 -2.49 -10.65
N ALA A 2 -26.86 -3.61 -10.89
CA ALA A 2 -28.03 -4.01 -10.09
C ALA A 2 -27.73 -4.14 -8.58
N ASP A 3 -26.58 -4.75 -8.23
CA ASP A 3 -26.22 -4.98 -6.83
C ASP A 3 -25.91 -3.69 -6.01
N LYS A 4 -25.48 -2.61 -6.69
CA LYS A 4 -25.29 -1.30 -6.04
C LYS A 4 -26.63 -0.60 -5.70
N TYR A 5 -27.65 -0.81 -6.53
CA TYR A 5 -28.99 -0.23 -6.30
C TYR A 5 -29.70 -0.89 -5.12
N VAL A 6 -29.54 -2.19 -4.98
CA VAL A 6 -30.12 -2.94 -3.84
C VAL A 6 -29.51 -2.48 -2.52
N PHE A 7 -28.17 -2.27 -2.50
CA PHE A 7 -27.46 -1.81 -1.31
C PHE A 7 -27.89 -0.41 -0.86
N ILE A 8 -28.06 0.53 -1.78
CA ILE A 8 -28.48 1.91 -1.45
C ILE A 8 -29.89 1.95 -0.90
N ARG A 9 -30.80 1.17 -1.49
CA ARG A 9 -32.18 1.07 -1.01
C ARG A 9 -32.27 0.58 0.44
N TYR A 10 -31.32 -0.24 0.84
CA TYR A 10 -31.30 -0.88 2.14
C TYR A 10 -30.62 -0.04 3.23
N THR A 11 -29.54 0.67 2.92
CA THR A 11 -28.86 1.57 3.87
C THR A 11 -29.67 2.80 4.23
N MET A 12 -30.48 3.30 3.31
CA MET A 12 -31.42 4.40 3.57
C MET A 12 -32.57 4.00 4.48
N ASN A 13 -32.87 2.71 4.62
CA ASN A 13 -34.16 2.23 5.14
C ASN A 13 -34.10 1.53 6.50
N SER A 14 -32.95 1.48 7.22
CA SER A 14 -32.89 0.73 8.48
C SER A 14 -33.78 1.34 9.60
N GLN A 15 -33.94 2.64 9.63
CA GLN A 15 -34.86 3.32 10.56
C GLN A 15 -36.24 3.47 9.93
N GLN A 16 -36.34 3.87 8.68
CA GLN A 16 -37.64 3.92 7.95
C GLN A 16 -38.23 2.52 7.73
N THR A 17 -37.42 1.44 7.60
CA THR A 17 -37.96 0.09 7.51
C THR A 17 -38.48 -0.39 8.87
N ARG A 18 -37.88 0.01 9.98
CA ARG A 18 -38.42 -0.24 11.33
C ARG A 18 -39.70 0.57 11.59
N GLU A 19 -39.76 1.83 11.16
CA GLU A 19 -40.93 2.64 11.25
C GLU A 19 -42.05 2.17 10.29
N ALA A 20 -41.71 1.82 9.04
CA ALA A 20 -42.65 1.22 8.10
C ALA A 20 -43.12 -0.16 8.54
N LEU A 21 -42.25 -0.98 9.14
CA LEU A 21 -42.67 -2.25 9.72
C LEU A 21 -43.47 -2.09 11.01
N ALA A 22 -43.17 -1.06 11.81
CA ALA A 22 -43.96 -0.68 12.97
C ALA A 22 -45.32 -0.11 12.56
N GLU A 23 -45.40 0.74 11.52
CA GLU A 23 -46.64 1.22 10.94
C GLU A 23 -47.47 0.10 10.30
N GLN A 24 -46.85 -0.83 9.56
CA GLN A 24 -47.54 -2.01 9.05
C GLN A 24 -48.04 -2.93 10.17
N LEU A 25 -47.23 -3.12 11.24
CA LEU A 25 -47.66 -3.86 12.43
C LEU A 25 -48.79 -3.15 13.19
N GLU A 26 -48.76 -1.82 13.24
CA GLU A 26 -49.79 -1.04 13.86
C GLU A 26 -51.06 -0.96 12.99
N ALA A 27 -50.89 -0.88 11.67
CA ALA A 27 -51.98 -1.00 10.70
C ALA A 27 -52.63 -2.37 10.75
N LEU A 28 -51.84 -3.47 10.79
CA LEU A 28 -52.32 -4.85 10.97
C LEU A 28 -52.95 -5.06 12.33
N ARG A 29 -52.48 -4.43 13.41
CA ARG A 29 -53.16 -4.47 14.72
C ARG A 29 -54.49 -3.73 14.70
N LYS A 30 -54.55 -2.56 14.08
CA LYS A 30 -55.81 -1.80 13.92
C LYS A 30 -56.80 -2.56 13.04
N GLU A 31 -56.30 -3.15 11.95
CA GLU A 31 -57.11 -3.98 11.05
C GLU A 31 -57.62 -5.25 11.76
N ASN A 32 -56.78 -5.91 12.55
CA ASN A 32 -57.19 -7.03 13.41
C ASN A 32 -58.15 -6.63 14.53
N GLU A 33 -58.01 -5.45 15.09
CA GLU A 33 -58.94 -4.92 16.09
C GLU A 33 -60.28 -4.51 15.44
N GLN A 34 -60.23 -4.01 14.22
CA GLN A 34 -61.40 -3.68 13.42
C GLN A 34 -62.12 -4.92 12.94
N LEU A 35 -61.39 -5.94 12.46
CA LEU A 35 -61.90 -7.26 12.11
C LEU A 35 -62.51 -8.00 13.35
N ARG A 36 -61.90 -7.85 14.54
CA ARG A 36 -62.49 -8.39 15.78
C ARG A 36 -63.78 -7.66 16.18
N LYS A 37 -63.88 -6.32 15.96
CA LYS A 37 -65.12 -5.57 16.20
C LYS A 37 -66.21 -5.92 15.21
N GLU A 38 -65.83 -6.12 13.95
CA GLU A 38 -66.75 -6.60 12.92
C GLU A 38 -67.20 -8.04 13.17
N LEU A 39 -66.27 -8.88 13.73
CA LEU A 39 -66.60 -10.23 14.15
C LEU A 39 -67.61 -10.31 15.29
N LEU A 40 -67.57 -9.35 16.19
CA LEU A 40 -68.54 -9.21 17.31
C LEU A 40 -69.87 -8.69 16.84
N SER A 41 -69.90 -7.69 15.94
CA SER A 41 -71.17 -7.13 15.38
C SER A 41 -71.93 -8.15 14.52
N LEU A 42 -71.22 -8.93 13.69
CA LEU A 42 -71.84 -9.96 12.86
C LEU A 42 -72.26 -11.21 13.64
N LYS A 43 -71.72 -11.45 14.86
CA LYS A 43 -72.27 -12.47 15.78
C LYS A 43 -73.56 -12.05 16.39
N GLN A 44 -73.82 -10.78 16.57
CA GLN A 44 -75.09 -10.24 17.07
C GLN A 44 -76.21 -10.20 16.01
N GLU A 45 -75.86 -10.09 14.71
CA GLU A 45 -76.83 -10.18 13.62
C GLU A 45 -77.20 -11.63 13.23
N LYS A 46 -76.46 -12.64 13.75
CA LYS A 46 -76.62 -14.06 13.38
C LYS A 46 -77.72 -14.82 14.08
N GLU A 47 -78.46 -14.23 14.95
CA GLU A 47 -79.62 -14.90 15.64
C GLU A 47 -80.93 -14.91 14.80
N GLU A 48 -81.00 -14.24 13.62
CA GLU A 48 -82.25 -14.10 12.90
C GLU A 48 -82.28 -14.55 11.43
N ASP A 49 -81.23 -15.14 10.81
CA ASP A 49 -81.37 -15.54 9.41
C ASP A 49 -80.52 -16.79 9.03
N ASN A 50 -81.22 -17.78 8.39
CA ASN A 50 -80.71 -19.08 7.94
C ASN A 50 -79.84 -18.96 6.66
N SER A 51 -79.05 -17.85 6.46
CA SER A 51 -78.16 -17.66 5.35
C SER A 51 -76.70 -17.89 5.78
N ILE A 52 -75.90 -18.61 4.97
CA ILE A 52 -74.48 -18.82 5.15
C ILE A 52 -73.77 -17.48 5.35
N SER A 53 -73.16 -17.27 6.55
CA SER A 53 -72.50 -16.02 6.87
C SER A 53 -71.43 -15.68 5.83
N PHE A 54 -71.27 -14.39 5.49
CA PHE A 54 -70.21 -13.87 4.63
C PHE A 54 -68.82 -14.48 4.95
N LYS A 55 -68.57 -14.69 6.22
CA LYS A 55 -67.31 -15.28 6.69
C LYS A 55 -67.12 -16.73 6.31
N GLU A 56 -68.16 -17.55 6.43
CA GLU A 56 -68.12 -18.95 5.99
C GLU A 56 -67.96 -19.04 4.46
N LYS A 57 -68.62 -18.16 3.75
CA LYS A 57 -68.56 -18.10 2.29
C LYS A 57 -67.17 -17.67 1.75
N TYR A 58 -66.45 -16.79 2.43
CA TYR A 58 -65.19 -16.26 1.97
C TYR A 58 -63.98 -16.74 2.79
N ALA A 59 -64.17 -17.38 3.92
CA ALA A 59 -63.08 -17.88 4.79
C ALA A 59 -62.11 -18.77 3.99
N VAL A 60 -62.63 -19.72 3.23
CA VAL A 60 -61.81 -20.62 2.39
C VAL A 60 -60.97 -19.81 1.37
N LYS A 61 -61.65 -18.85 0.68
CA LYS A 61 -60.96 -18.03 -0.36
C LYS A 61 -59.88 -17.16 0.24
N ILE A 62 -60.07 -16.67 1.46
CA ILE A 62 -59.06 -15.85 2.18
C ILE A 62 -57.90 -16.75 2.58
N LEU A 63 -58.16 -17.93 3.12
CA LEU A 63 -57.17 -18.89 3.54
C LEU A 63 -56.32 -19.42 2.32
N ASP A 64 -57.01 -19.71 1.20
CA ASP A 64 -56.37 -20.14 -0.05
C ASP A 64 -55.52 -19.04 -0.70
N SER A 65 -55.79 -17.76 -0.38
CA SER A 65 -55.00 -16.67 -0.92
C SER A 65 -53.80 -16.27 -0.08
N LEU A 66 -53.65 -16.82 1.12
CA LEU A 66 -52.47 -16.56 1.94
C LEU A 66 -51.23 -17.25 1.37
N PRO A 67 -50.10 -16.54 1.33
CA PRO A 67 -48.84 -17.12 0.82
C PRO A 67 -48.18 -18.08 1.83
N ASP A 68 -48.74 -18.20 3.02
CA ASP A 68 -48.21 -19.02 4.10
C ASP A 68 -48.90 -20.39 4.14
N MET A 69 -48.12 -21.42 4.47
CA MET A 69 -48.69 -22.75 4.67
C MET A 69 -49.44 -22.83 6.01
N LEU A 70 -50.71 -23.23 5.98
CA LEU A 70 -51.57 -23.36 7.13
C LEU A 70 -51.89 -24.81 7.38
N THR A 71 -51.58 -25.32 8.58
CA THR A 71 -51.77 -26.70 8.98
C THR A 71 -52.45 -26.79 10.35
N VAL A 72 -53.35 -27.76 10.53
CA VAL A 72 -54.00 -28.06 11.79
C VAL A 72 -53.43 -29.33 12.39
N PHE A 73 -53.02 -29.24 13.64
CA PHE A 73 -52.57 -30.39 14.42
C PHE A 73 -53.46 -30.56 15.66
N ASN A 74 -53.60 -31.82 16.11
CA ASN A 74 -54.21 -32.09 17.41
C ASN A 74 -53.16 -31.97 18.56
N HIS A 75 -53.64 -32.04 19.81
CA HIS A 75 -52.78 -31.98 21.02
C HIS A 75 -51.78 -33.13 21.14
N LYS A 76 -51.93 -34.20 20.33
CA LYS A 76 -50.97 -35.31 20.17
C LYS A 76 -50.04 -35.13 18.99
N GLU A 77 -49.98 -33.94 18.41
CA GLU A 77 -49.09 -33.58 17.33
C GLU A 77 -49.30 -34.36 16.03
N VAL A 78 -50.49 -34.88 15.87
CA VAL A 78 -50.91 -35.56 14.60
C VAL A 78 -51.57 -34.55 13.66
N GLY A 79 -51.13 -34.53 12.44
CA GLY A 79 -51.69 -33.67 11.37
C GLY A 79 -53.17 -34.03 11.08
N ILE A 80 -54.02 -33.02 11.12
CA ILE A 80 -55.45 -33.16 10.91
C ILE A 80 -55.86 -32.65 9.52
N GLU A 81 -55.34 -31.51 9.09
CA GLU A 81 -55.74 -30.85 7.88
C GLU A 81 -54.67 -29.88 7.40
N VAL A 82 -54.49 -29.76 6.08
CA VAL A 82 -53.76 -28.67 5.43
C VAL A 82 -54.83 -27.74 4.87
N VAL A 83 -54.84 -26.51 5.36
CA VAL A 83 -55.88 -25.52 5.05
C VAL A 83 -55.46 -24.60 3.88
N SER A 84 -54.17 -24.53 3.58
CA SER A 84 -53.63 -23.70 2.48
C SER A 84 -53.57 -24.47 1.14
N ASN A 85 -53.40 -23.74 0.05
CA ASN A 85 -53.25 -24.27 -1.30
C ASN A 85 -52.05 -25.23 -1.42
N GLU A 86 -52.12 -26.27 -2.27
CA GLU A 86 -51.05 -27.25 -2.49
C GLU A 86 -49.72 -26.61 -3.01
N GLU A 87 -49.81 -25.43 -3.68
CA GLU A 87 -48.64 -24.71 -4.17
C GLU A 87 -47.73 -24.11 -3.05
N THR A 88 -48.28 -24.00 -1.84
CA THR A 88 -47.54 -23.42 -0.69
C THR A 88 -46.85 -24.47 0.18
N ASN A 89 -46.89 -25.75 -0.22
CA ASN A 89 -46.30 -26.83 0.55
C ASN A 89 -44.79 -26.96 0.33
N HIS A 90 -44.01 -26.31 1.19
CA HIS A 90 -42.56 -26.35 1.17
C HIS A 90 -41.90 -27.50 1.97
N VAL A 91 -42.71 -28.35 2.63
CA VAL A 91 -42.22 -29.43 3.51
C VAL A 91 -42.07 -30.77 2.79
N GLY A 92 -42.45 -30.82 1.54
CA GLY A 92 -42.31 -32.04 0.68
C GLY A 92 -43.28 -33.18 1.04
N VAL A 93 -44.28 -32.90 1.87
CA VAL A 93 -45.33 -33.86 2.25
C VAL A 93 -46.60 -33.46 1.51
N THR A 94 -47.20 -34.39 0.79
CA THR A 94 -48.49 -34.09 0.11
C THR A 94 -49.61 -33.92 1.14
N ASN A 95 -50.64 -33.14 0.78
CA ASN A 95 -51.78 -32.91 1.70
C ASN A 95 -52.45 -34.21 2.14
N LYS A 96 -52.40 -35.24 1.30
CA LYS A 96 -52.96 -36.57 1.64
C LYS A 96 -52.11 -37.34 2.66
N ASP A 97 -50.80 -37.21 2.55
CA ASP A 97 -49.85 -37.90 3.42
C ASP A 97 -49.74 -37.15 4.77
N PHE A 98 -50.07 -35.86 4.82
CA PHE A 98 -50.05 -35.04 6.03
C PHE A 98 -51.05 -35.51 7.06
N VAL A 99 -52.26 -35.91 6.64
CA VAL A 99 -53.34 -36.33 7.55
C VAL A 99 -52.99 -37.67 8.22
N GLY A 100 -52.90 -37.64 9.54
CA GLY A 100 -52.54 -38.81 10.37
C GLY A 100 -51.06 -39.00 10.59
N MET A 101 -50.17 -38.17 9.96
CA MET A 101 -48.74 -38.20 10.20
C MET A 101 -48.38 -37.40 11.47
N HIS A 102 -47.44 -37.92 12.26
CA HIS A 102 -46.97 -37.24 13.44
C HIS A 102 -45.90 -36.16 13.06
N MET A 103 -45.90 -35.02 13.75
CA MET A 103 -45.03 -33.91 13.44
C MET A 103 -43.54 -34.31 13.47
N CYS A 104 -43.12 -35.20 14.36
CA CYS A 104 -41.73 -35.65 14.42
C CYS A 104 -41.26 -36.41 13.17
N ASP A 105 -42.19 -36.89 12.33
CA ASP A 105 -41.87 -37.57 11.08
C ASP A 105 -41.82 -36.61 9.90
N MET A 106 -42.24 -35.35 10.08
CA MET A 106 -42.29 -34.31 9.04
C MET A 106 -41.11 -33.38 9.07
N VAL A 107 -40.51 -33.13 10.24
CA VAL A 107 -39.46 -32.14 10.44
C VAL A 107 -38.25 -32.75 11.16
N PRO A 108 -37.05 -32.22 10.98
CA PRO A 108 -35.86 -32.68 11.69
C PRO A 108 -35.99 -32.55 13.21
N PRO A 109 -35.26 -33.37 14.00
CA PRO A 109 -35.38 -33.44 15.46
C PRO A 109 -35.22 -32.08 16.16
N GLU A 110 -34.34 -31.22 15.68
CA GLU A 110 -34.11 -29.88 16.28
C GLU A 110 -35.31 -28.95 16.05
N ALA A 111 -35.83 -28.91 14.81
CA ALA A 111 -37.04 -28.16 14.47
C ALA A 111 -38.25 -28.67 15.24
N TYR A 112 -38.38 -30.00 15.34
CA TYR A 112 -39.44 -30.62 16.09
C TYR A 112 -39.46 -30.20 17.57
N GLN A 113 -38.30 -30.23 18.26
CA GLN A 113 -38.25 -29.83 19.68
C GLN A 113 -38.70 -28.39 19.88
N ASN A 114 -38.32 -27.50 19.00
CA ASN A 114 -38.70 -26.08 19.07
C ASN A 114 -40.20 -25.90 18.80
N ILE A 115 -40.75 -26.52 17.77
CA ILE A 115 -42.19 -26.43 17.44
C ILE A 115 -43.03 -27.09 18.54
N HIS A 116 -42.63 -28.27 19.03
CA HIS A 116 -43.28 -29.00 20.13
C HIS A 116 -43.41 -28.12 21.39
N SER A 117 -42.31 -27.53 21.84
CA SER A 117 -42.30 -26.69 23.04
C SER A 117 -43.23 -25.50 22.91
N ASN A 118 -43.24 -24.84 21.75
CA ASN A 118 -44.08 -23.68 21.45
C ASN A 118 -45.55 -24.09 21.26
N MET A 119 -45.84 -25.26 20.71
CA MET A 119 -47.17 -25.80 20.56
C MET A 119 -47.78 -26.13 21.94
N HIS A 120 -47.01 -26.80 22.81
CA HIS A 120 -47.44 -27.09 24.16
C HIS A 120 -47.70 -25.81 24.99
N HIS A 121 -46.84 -24.79 24.81
CA HIS A 121 -47.02 -23.49 25.41
C HIS A 121 -48.32 -22.82 24.93
N ALA A 122 -48.55 -22.81 23.64
CA ALA A 122 -49.74 -22.20 23.02
C ALA A 122 -51.04 -22.86 23.54
N ILE A 123 -51.11 -24.19 23.59
CA ILE A 123 -52.26 -24.96 24.11
C ILE A 123 -52.49 -24.65 25.60
N THR A 124 -51.42 -24.62 26.39
CA THR A 124 -51.52 -24.47 27.86
C THR A 124 -51.91 -23.05 28.25
N THR A 125 -51.39 -22.05 27.58
CA THR A 125 -51.61 -20.63 27.91
C THR A 125 -52.77 -19.99 27.17
N GLY A 126 -53.25 -20.63 26.08
CA GLY A 126 -54.24 -20.02 25.18
C GLY A 126 -53.73 -18.81 24.40
N THR A 127 -52.40 -18.63 24.30
CA THR A 127 -51.74 -17.50 23.62
C THR A 127 -51.00 -17.96 22.38
N VAL A 128 -50.88 -17.07 21.39
CA VAL A 128 -50.09 -17.32 20.17
C VAL A 128 -48.62 -17.46 20.54
N SER A 129 -47.96 -18.47 20.02
CA SER A 129 -46.52 -18.69 20.15
C SER A 129 -45.84 -18.66 18.80
N ALA A 130 -44.55 -18.35 18.75
CA ALA A 130 -43.76 -18.33 17.53
C ALA A 130 -42.49 -19.17 17.69
N ALA A 131 -42.19 -19.99 16.67
CA ALA A 131 -41.00 -20.80 16.57
C ALA A 131 -40.27 -20.56 15.24
N HIS A 132 -38.97 -20.40 15.32
CA HIS A 132 -38.13 -20.31 14.12
C HIS A 132 -37.33 -21.59 13.98
N HIS A 133 -37.20 -22.07 12.77
CA HIS A 133 -36.35 -23.23 12.47
C HIS A 133 -35.77 -23.19 11.07
N GLU A 134 -34.74 -23.99 10.88
CA GLU A 134 -34.02 -24.11 9.62
C GLU A 134 -34.25 -25.51 9.05
N LEU A 135 -34.43 -25.63 7.76
CA LEU A 135 -34.60 -26.88 7.06
C LEU A 135 -33.75 -26.90 5.77
N ASP A 136 -33.02 -28.02 5.55
CA ASP A 136 -32.42 -28.30 4.27
C ASP A 136 -33.41 -29.06 3.40
N PHE A 137 -33.90 -28.41 2.36
CA PHE A 137 -34.86 -28.98 1.42
C PHE A 137 -34.34 -28.86 -0.01
N ASN A 138 -34.33 -30.01 -0.74
CA ASN A 138 -33.80 -30.07 -2.10
C ASN A 138 -32.36 -29.48 -2.29
N GLY A 139 -31.51 -29.66 -1.30
CA GLY A 139 -30.13 -29.13 -1.32
C GLY A 139 -30.04 -27.61 -1.13
N ARG A 140 -31.10 -26.97 -0.69
CA ARG A 140 -31.14 -25.56 -0.32
C ARG A 140 -31.51 -25.40 1.15
N HIS A 141 -30.92 -24.44 1.79
CA HIS A 141 -31.17 -24.08 3.17
C HIS A 141 -32.30 -23.06 3.24
N HIS A 142 -33.36 -23.38 4.00
CA HIS A 142 -34.55 -22.57 4.17
C HIS A 142 -34.75 -22.19 5.61
N TYR A 143 -35.25 -20.98 5.85
CA TYR A 143 -35.61 -20.44 7.16
C TYR A 143 -37.11 -20.27 7.25
N TYR A 144 -37.73 -20.83 8.32
CA TYR A 144 -39.16 -20.78 8.53
C TYR A 144 -39.52 -20.12 9.86
N GLU A 145 -40.56 -19.28 9.83
CA GLU A 145 -41.26 -18.78 11.00
C GLU A 145 -42.59 -19.53 11.13
N ASN A 146 -42.76 -20.29 12.21
CA ASN A 146 -44.04 -20.91 12.56
C ASN A 146 -44.76 -20.06 13.60
N ARG A 147 -45.96 -19.60 13.29
CA ARG A 147 -46.87 -19.00 14.24
C ARG A 147 -47.93 -20.00 14.63
N ILE A 148 -48.06 -20.31 15.91
CA ILE A 148 -48.88 -21.37 16.48
C ILE A 148 -50.05 -20.71 17.19
N PHE A 149 -51.23 -20.90 16.65
CA PHE A 149 -52.49 -20.37 17.15
C PHE A 149 -53.27 -21.48 17.83
N PRO A 150 -53.54 -21.45 19.15
CA PRO A 150 -54.42 -22.43 19.77
C PRO A 150 -55.85 -22.15 19.32
N LEU A 151 -56.50 -23.14 18.69
CA LEU A 151 -57.89 -23.08 18.30
C LEU A 151 -58.79 -23.41 19.49
N ASP A 152 -58.43 -24.47 20.21
CA ASP A 152 -59.04 -24.90 21.46
C ASP A 152 -58.04 -25.75 22.28
N LYS A 153 -58.50 -26.58 23.22
CA LYS A 153 -57.66 -27.47 24.04
C LYS A 153 -57.14 -28.71 23.28
N GLU A 154 -57.71 -29.01 22.14
CA GLU A 154 -57.44 -30.19 21.38
C GLU A 154 -56.69 -29.89 20.05
N TYR A 155 -56.84 -28.68 19.48
CA TYR A 155 -56.35 -28.32 18.17
C TYR A 155 -55.54 -27.02 18.16
N VAL A 156 -54.53 -26.99 17.32
CA VAL A 156 -53.74 -25.79 17.01
C VAL A 156 -53.67 -25.60 15.51
N LEU A 157 -53.66 -24.33 15.06
CA LEU A 157 -53.34 -23.93 13.71
C LEU A 157 -51.89 -23.47 13.71
N ILE A 158 -51.08 -24.03 12.82
CA ILE A 158 -49.70 -23.58 12.58
C ILE A 158 -49.66 -22.89 11.24
N MET A 159 -49.25 -21.64 11.22
CA MET A 159 -48.93 -20.84 10.04
C MET A 159 -47.42 -20.91 9.87
N CYS A 160 -46.98 -21.55 8.79
CA CYS A 160 -45.55 -21.67 8.41
C CYS A 160 -45.25 -20.73 7.28
N ARG A 161 -44.36 -19.76 7.53
CA ARG A 161 -43.89 -18.76 6.56
C ARG A 161 -42.45 -19.01 6.20
N ASP A 162 -42.14 -19.08 4.91
CA ASP A 162 -40.78 -19.07 4.43
C ASP A 162 -40.22 -17.63 4.51
N ILE A 163 -39.20 -17.45 5.34
CA ILE A 163 -38.50 -16.17 5.53
C ILE A 163 -37.08 -16.19 4.95
N THR A 164 -36.76 -17.17 4.12
CA THR A 164 -35.41 -17.41 3.60
C THR A 164 -34.86 -16.20 2.85
N GLU A 165 -35.65 -15.61 1.97
CA GLU A 165 -35.23 -14.45 1.19
C GLU A 165 -34.95 -13.23 2.10
N GLY A 166 -35.80 -13.00 3.10
CA GLY A 166 -35.61 -11.94 4.08
C GLY A 166 -34.35 -12.11 4.91
N VAL A 167 -34.11 -13.33 5.42
CA VAL A 167 -32.90 -13.66 6.20
C VAL A 167 -31.65 -13.58 5.32
N ALA A 168 -31.69 -14.10 4.09
CA ALA A 168 -30.59 -14.01 3.16
C ALA A 168 -30.22 -12.57 2.84
N THR A 169 -31.23 -11.74 2.57
CA THR A 169 -31.04 -10.31 2.30
C THR A 169 -30.43 -9.59 3.52
N GLN A 170 -30.99 -9.83 4.70
CA GLN A 170 -30.48 -9.24 5.94
C GLN A 170 -29.00 -9.64 6.19
N ARG A 171 -28.69 -10.92 6.04
CA ARG A 171 -27.33 -11.44 6.21
C ARG A 171 -26.35 -10.85 5.21
N GLN A 172 -26.77 -10.76 3.95
CA GLN A 172 -25.98 -10.14 2.89
C GLN A 172 -25.62 -8.69 3.22
N LEU A 173 -26.55 -7.98 3.80
CA LEU A 173 -26.39 -6.59 4.25
C LEU A 173 -25.40 -6.45 5.39
N GLU A 174 -25.52 -7.31 6.39
CA GLU A 174 -24.59 -7.35 7.52
C GLU A 174 -23.17 -7.63 7.05
N VAL A 175 -23.00 -8.55 6.08
CA VAL A 175 -21.71 -8.81 5.45
C VAL A 175 -21.19 -7.58 4.74
N PHE A 176 -21.99 -6.90 3.92
CA PHE A 176 -21.58 -5.67 3.24
C PHE A 176 -21.17 -4.57 4.20
N LYS A 177 -21.96 -4.35 5.24
CA LYS A 177 -21.62 -3.38 6.28
C LYS A 177 -20.30 -3.73 6.96
N SER A 178 -20.11 -5.01 7.32
CA SER A 178 -18.87 -5.49 7.94
C SER A 178 -17.65 -5.31 7.03
N VAL A 179 -17.82 -5.52 5.72
CA VAL A 179 -16.74 -5.30 4.75
C VAL A 179 -16.39 -3.81 4.67
N LEU A 180 -17.38 -2.93 4.54
CA LEU A 180 -17.16 -1.49 4.49
C LEU A 180 -16.51 -0.94 5.76
N ASP A 181 -16.86 -1.50 6.93
CA ASP A 181 -16.27 -1.10 8.21
C ASP A 181 -14.83 -1.60 8.41
N LYS A 182 -14.40 -2.58 7.61
CA LYS A 182 -13.01 -3.10 7.62
C LYS A 182 -12.10 -2.45 6.57
N VAL A 183 -12.67 -1.71 5.63
CA VAL A 183 -11.88 -0.95 4.65
C VAL A 183 -11.15 0.18 5.37
N SER A 184 -9.86 0.34 5.06
CA SER A 184 -9.01 1.39 5.63
C SER A 184 -9.34 2.80 5.11
N ASP A 185 -10.05 2.87 4.00
CA ASP A 185 -10.48 4.14 3.40
C ASP A 185 -11.74 4.66 4.11
N SER A 186 -11.81 5.96 4.32
CA SER A 186 -12.99 6.63 4.88
C SER A 186 -14.06 6.75 3.81
N ILE A 187 -15.26 6.21 4.09
CA ILE A 187 -16.38 6.17 3.15
C ILE A 187 -17.58 6.88 3.77
N LEU A 188 -18.18 7.79 3.01
CA LEU A 188 -19.44 8.45 3.41
C LEU A 188 -20.36 8.65 2.21
N ALA A 189 -21.67 8.72 2.49
CA ALA A 189 -22.70 9.11 1.53
C ALA A 189 -23.47 10.31 2.06
N VAL A 190 -23.67 11.29 1.21
CA VAL A 190 -24.29 12.58 1.53
C VAL A 190 -25.43 12.85 0.56
N ALA A 191 -26.59 13.22 1.09
CA ALA A 191 -27.73 13.65 0.28
C ALA A 191 -27.52 15.05 -0.33
N GLU A 192 -28.31 15.42 -1.31
CA GLU A 192 -28.23 16.71 -2.00
C GLU A 192 -28.22 17.90 -1.04
N ASP A 193 -29.04 17.85 0.02
CA ASP A 193 -29.14 18.89 1.04
C ASP A 193 -27.96 18.93 2.03
N GLY A 194 -26.98 18.06 1.85
CA GLY A 194 -25.81 17.91 2.72
C GLY A 194 -26.00 16.95 3.90
N THR A 195 -27.14 16.26 4.00
CA THR A 195 -27.39 15.30 5.09
C THR A 195 -26.48 14.09 4.96
N LEU A 196 -25.82 13.71 6.05
CA LEU A 196 -24.98 12.52 6.14
C LEU A 196 -25.88 11.29 6.24
N VAL A 197 -25.94 10.50 5.17
CA VAL A 197 -26.81 9.31 5.06
C VAL A 197 -26.09 8.05 5.53
N TYR A 198 -24.81 7.93 5.21
CA TYR A 198 -23.96 6.81 5.58
C TYR A 198 -22.54 7.28 5.88
N ALA A 199 -21.91 6.63 6.84
CA ALA A 199 -20.48 6.70 7.09
C ALA A 199 -19.99 5.34 7.61
N ASN A 200 -18.84 4.86 7.11
CA ASN A 200 -18.22 3.66 7.65
C ASN A 200 -17.48 3.99 8.96
N LYS A 201 -17.07 2.93 9.66
CA LYS A 201 -16.37 3.03 10.94
C LYS A 201 -15.11 3.90 10.83
N GLN A 202 -14.33 3.73 9.76
CA GLN A 202 -13.10 4.49 9.52
C GLN A 202 -13.38 6.00 9.43
N PHE A 203 -14.41 6.41 8.71
CA PHE A 203 -14.80 7.83 8.60
C PHE A 203 -15.24 8.39 9.97
N ILE A 204 -16.05 7.63 10.72
CA ILE A 204 -16.54 8.04 12.04
C ILE A 204 -15.37 8.29 13.00
N GLU A 205 -14.39 7.37 13.04
CA GLU A 205 -13.22 7.49 13.91
C GLU A 205 -12.27 8.60 13.48
N GLU A 206 -12.11 8.80 12.18
CA GLU A 206 -11.17 9.77 11.62
C GLU A 206 -11.67 11.22 11.79
N TYR A 207 -12.94 11.44 11.51
CA TYR A 207 -13.55 12.77 11.49
C TYR A 207 -14.33 13.09 12.78
N GLY A 208 -14.39 12.18 13.76
CA GLY A 208 -15.00 12.40 15.06
C GLY A 208 -16.51 12.59 14.99
N VAL A 209 -17.19 11.84 14.12
CA VAL A 209 -18.67 11.90 13.97
C VAL A 209 -19.33 11.33 15.21
N THR A 210 -20.17 12.09 15.91
CA THR A 210 -20.79 11.70 17.20
C THR A 210 -22.31 11.64 17.20
N GLY A 211 -22.99 12.04 16.11
CA GLY A 211 -24.44 12.06 16.00
C GLY A 211 -25.03 10.88 15.25
N GLU A 212 -26.37 10.79 15.29
CA GLU A 212 -27.10 9.78 14.51
C GLU A 212 -27.03 10.12 13.01
N MET A 213 -26.89 9.08 12.17
CA MET A 213 -26.96 9.24 10.71
C MET A 213 -28.34 9.80 10.33
N GLY A 214 -28.35 10.66 9.32
CA GLY A 214 -29.56 11.37 8.88
C GLY A 214 -29.86 12.69 9.62
N THR A 215 -29.16 13.00 10.71
CA THR A 215 -29.35 14.25 11.45
C THR A 215 -28.24 15.27 11.26
N GLN A 216 -27.04 14.82 10.89
CA GLN A 216 -25.86 15.67 10.71
C GLN A 216 -25.71 16.14 9.27
N LYS A 217 -25.13 17.31 9.10
CA LYS A 217 -24.77 17.85 7.78
C LYS A 217 -23.26 17.74 7.56
N VAL A 218 -22.86 17.43 6.33
CA VAL A 218 -21.44 17.28 5.96
C VAL A 218 -20.63 18.54 6.22
N TYR A 219 -21.24 19.71 6.11
CA TYR A 219 -20.59 21.00 6.36
C TYR A 219 -20.44 21.36 7.85
N ASP A 220 -21.06 20.61 8.77
CA ASP A 220 -20.86 20.71 10.21
C ASP A 220 -19.69 19.85 10.69
N LEU A 221 -19.18 18.97 9.81
CA LEU A 221 -18.04 18.11 10.10
C LEU A 221 -16.71 18.83 9.86
N PRO A 222 -15.60 18.38 10.49
CA PRO A 222 -14.26 18.95 10.29
C PRO A 222 -13.66 18.56 8.92
N VAL A 223 -14.44 18.69 7.85
CA VAL A 223 -14.03 18.44 6.47
C VAL A 223 -13.75 19.77 5.75
N SER A 224 -13.24 19.69 4.52
CA SER A 224 -12.93 20.89 3.73
C SER A 224 -14.15 21.73 3.34
N MET A 225 -15.34 21.15 3.34
CA MET A 225 -16.62 21.78 2.97
C MET A 225 -17.33 22.31 4.23
N LYS A 226 -16.83 23.41 4.79
CA LYS A 226 -17.30 23.96 6.08
C LYS A 226 -18.57 24.85 6.00
N THR A 227 -19.16 25.01 4.84
CA THR A 227 -20.37 25.80 4.66
C THR A 227 -21.33 25.17 3.65
N LYS A 228 -22.59 25.50 3.74
CA LYS A 228 -23.60 25.03 2.79
C LYS A 228 -23.29 25.47 1.35
N GLU A 229 -22.72 26.66 1.17
CA GLU A 229 -22.33 27.19 -0.14
C GLU A 229 -21.16 26.40 -0.72
N ALA A 230 -20.18 25.97 0.12
CA ALA A 230 -19.06 25.14 -0.29
C ALA A 230 -19.54 23.73 -0.70
N TRP A 231 -20.53 23.19 0.01
CA TRP A 231 -21.20 21.96 -0.38
C TRP A 231 -21.90 22.10 -1.74
N GLY A 232 -22.72 23.15 -1.92
CA GLY A 232 -23.41 23.40 -3.19
C GLY A 232 -22.44 23.52 -4.38
N LYS A 233 -21.29 24.19 -4.20
CA LYS A 233 -20.26 24.27 -5.23
C LYS A 233 -19.67 22.89 -5.55
N ARG A 234 -19.37 22.11 -4.53
CA ARG A 234 -18.82 20.75 -4.70
C ARG A 234 -19.79 19.84 -5.44
N LEU A 235 -21.07 19.88 -5.07
CA LEU A 235 -22.12 19.13 -5.74
C LEU A 235 -22.22 19.50 -7.23
N GLN A 236 -22.15 20.81 -7.54
CA GLN A 236 -22.14 21.27 -8.92
C GLN A 236 -20.92 20.80 -9.70
N GLU A 237 -19.72 20.88 -9.10
CA GLU A 237 -18.50 20.36 -9.71
C GLU A 237 -18.60 18.85 -10.04
N ILE A 238 -19.25 18.07 -9.17
CA ILE A 238 -19.46 16.63 -9.39
C ILE A 238 -20.44 16.41 -10.54
N ARG A 239 -21.55 17.19 -10.59
CA ARG A 239 -22.53 17.12 -11.69
C ARG A 239 -21.92 17.50 -13.03
N ASP A 240 -21.09 18.54 -13.07
CA ASP A 240 -20.43 19.03 -14.28
C ASP A 240 -19.36 18.04 -14.82
N ASN A 241 -18.90 17.09 -13.99
CA ASN A 241 -17.96 16.03 -14.33
C ASN A 241 -18.61 14.64 -14.45
N ASP A 242 -19.78 14.55 -15.05
CA ASP A 242 -20.53 13.30 -15.28
C ASP A 242 -20.75 12.46 -13.99
N GLY A 243 -20.97 13.15 -12.87
CA GLY A 243 -21.22 12.48 -11.59
C GLY A 243 -20.01 11.84 -10.92
N SER A 244 -18.80 12.06 -11.44
CA SER A 244 -17.55 11.54 -10.87
C SER A 244 -16.48 12.64 -10.83
N PHE A 245 -15.91 12.87 -9.65
CA PHE A 245 -14.87 13.87 -9.46
C PHE A 245 -13.83 13.41 -8.44
N ALA A 246 -12.55 13.61 -8.76
CA ALA A 246 -11.46 13.25 -7.83
C ALA A 246 -10.56 14.47 -7.57
N TYR A 247 -10.19 14.65 -6.30
CA TYR A 247 -9.33 15.75 -5.87
C TYR A 247 -8.47 15.36 -4.66
N ARG A 248 -7.48 16.20 -4.37
CA ARG A 248 -6.67 16.09 -3.16
C ARG A 248 -7.05 17.16 -2.16
N ALA A 249 -7.17 16.78 -0.92
CA ALA A 249 -7.45 17.69 0.19
C ALA A 249 -6.44 17.52 1.31
N ALA A 250 -6.03 18.64 1.91
CA ALA A 250 -5.27 18.60 3.14
C ALA A 250 -6.24 18.51 4.33
N TYR A 251 -5.94 17.62 5.25
CA TYR A 251 -6.76 17.33 6.41
C TYR A 251 -5.93 17.23 7.69
N VAL A 252 -6.51 17.62 8.81
CA VAL A 252 -5.96 17.43 10.15
C VAL A 252 -6.96 16.61 10.96
N ARG A 253 -6.57 15.41 11.37
CA ARG A 253 -7.43 14.51 12.14
C ARG A 253 -7.81 15.16 13.48
N VAL A 254 -9.05 14.94 13.92
CA VAL A 254 -9.52 15.38 15.24
C VAL A 254 -8.66 14.73 16.33
N GLY A 255 -8.02 15.56 17.19
CA GLY A 255 -7.13 15.10 18.25
C GLY A 255 -5.69 14.78 17.83
N ASP A 256 -5.31 15.11 16.59
CA ASP A 256 -3.96 14.96 16.06
C ASP A 256 -3.59 16.24 15.29
N ASP A 257 -2.46 16.87 15.60
CA ASP A 257 -2.01 18.10 14.92
C ASP A 257 -1.31 17.83 13.58
N LYS A 258 -1.22 16.57 13.16
CA LYS A 258 -0.52 16.20 11.92
C LYS A 258 -1.38 16.45 10.70
N LYS A 259 -0.84 17.24 9.79
CA LYS A 259 -1.43 17.46 8.46
C LYS A 259 -1.27 16.21 7.60
N ARG A 260 -2.38 15.73 7.05
CA ARG A 260 -2.46 14.59 6.14
C ARG A 260 -2.92 15.04 4.77
N ILE A 261 -2.64 14.25 3.78
CA ILE A 261 -3.08 14.48 2.39
C ILE A 261 -3.99 13.32 1.99
N HIS A 262 -5.24 13.65 1.73
CA HIS A 262 -6.24 12.69 1.30
C HIS A 262 -6.49 12.79 -0.20
N GLN A 263 -6.56 11.64 -0.86
CA GLN A 263 -7.16 11.49 -2.18
C GLN A 263 -8.65 11.23 -1.98
N VAL A 264 -9.48 12.11 -2.49
CA VAL A 264 -10.94 12.00 -2.40
C VAL A 264 -11.47 11.68 -3.78
N SER A 265 -12.23 10.60 -3.90
CA SER A 265 -12.99 10.23 -5.10
C SER A 265 -14.48 10.29 -4.79
N THR A 266 -15.24 10.92 -5.66
CA THR A 266 -16.69 11.12 -5.47
C THR A 266 -17.48 10.49 -6.59
N PHE A 267 -18.67 9.97 -6.26
CA PHE A 267 -19.60 9.36 -7.22
C PHE A 267 -21.01 9.80 -6.89
N LEU A 268 -21.71 10.35 -7.88
CA LEU A 268 -23.11 10.73 -7.78
C LEU A 268 -23.98 9.55 -8.22
N ILE A 269 -24.93 9.18 -7.38
CA ILE A 269 -25.88 8.11 -7.64
C ILE A 269 -27.30 8.70 -7.54
N HIS A 270 -28.11 8.41 -8.53
CA HIS A 270 -29.53 8.81 -8.56
C HIS A 270 -30.38 7.58 -8.21
N GLU A 271 -31.20 7.69 -7.18
CA GLU A 271 -32.12 6.63 -6.78
C GLU A 271 -33.44 7.25 -6.26
N ASN A 272 -34.57 6.79 -6.79
CA ASN A 272 -35.93 7.21 -6.36
C ASN A 272 -36.09 8.75 -6.22
N ASP A 273 -35.68 9.51 -7.23
CA ASP A 273 -35.68 10.98 -7.26
C ASP A 273 -34.77 11.65 -6.20
N GLN A 274 -33.88 10.91 -5.58
CA GLN A 274 -32.87 11.45 -4.66
C GLN A 274 -31.45 11.28 -5.24
N GLU A 275 -30.67 12.34 -5.07
CA GLU A 275 -29.24 12.31 -5.38
C GLU A 275 -28.43 12.03 -4.14
N LEU A 276 -27.53 11.05 -4.24
CA LEU A 276 -26.57 10.71 -3.21
C LEU A 276 -25.15 10.84 -3.75
N VAL A 277 -24.33 11.59 -3.04
CA VAL A 277 -22.90 11.69 -3.33
C VAL A 277 -22.14 10.79 -2.40
N TRP A 278 -21.45 9.81 -2.97
CA TRP A 278 -20.51 8.93 -2.27
C TRP A 278 -19.10 9.49 -2.32
N PHE A 279 -18.42 9.51 -1.20
CA PHE A 279 -17.03 9.89 -1.06
C PHE A 279 -16.21 8.69 -0.58
N PHE A 280 -15.12 8.44 -1.29
CA PHE A 280 -14.09 7.49 -0.92
C PHE A 280 -12.82 8.28 -0.67
N THR A 281 -12.33 8.25 0.56
CA THR A 281 -11.21 9.08 0.99
C THR A 281 -10.07 8.20 1.48
N GLN A 282 -8.94 8.29 0.80
CA GLN A 282 -7.73 7.53 1.10
C GLN A 282 -6.64 8.46 1.63
N ASP A 283 -6.01 8.13 2.75
CA ASP A 283 -4.80 8.81 3.21
C ASP A 283 -3.61 8.39 2.35
N ILE A 284 -3.09 9.34 1.56
CA ILE A 284 -1.93 9.14 0.69
C ILE A 284 -0.68 9.86 1.19
N THR A 285 -0.68 10.30 2.46
CA THR A 285 0.42 11.09 3.05
C THR A 285 1.75 10.38 2.95
N ASP A 286 1.81 9.11 3.33
CA ASP A 286 3.06 8.34 3.29
C ASP A 286 3.50 8.01 1.86
N VAL A 287 2.55 7.82 0.94
CA VAL A 287 2.85 7.60 -0.48
C VAL A 287 3.50 8.86 -1.07
N ILE A 288 2.94 10.03 -0.77
CA ILE A 288 3.50 11.31 -1.24
C ILE A 288 4.88 11.57 -0.61
N LYS A 289 5.04 11.37 0.70
CA LYS A 289 6.32 11.54 1.38
C LYS A 289 7.40 10.65 0.78
N LYS A 290 7.12 9.35 0.66
CA LYS A 290 8.08 8.39 0.05
C LYS A 290 8.44 8.76 -1.38
N ARG A 291 7.46 9.21 -2.17
CA ARG A 291 7.72 9.67 -3.54
C ARG A 291 8.61 10.90 -3.56
N ASP A 292 8.34 11.88 -2.68
CA ASP A 292 9.09 13.12 -2.63
C ASP A 292 10.51 12.86 -2.08
N GLU A 293 10.68 12.01 -1.06
CA GLU A 293 11.99 11.52 -0.57
C GLU A 293 12.80 10.82 -1.68
N LEU A 294 12.16 9.92 -2.44
CA LEU A 294 12.80 9.28 -3.59
C LEU A 294 13.22 10.29 -4.66
N ARG A 295 12.39 11.29 -4.91
CA ARG A 295 12.69 12.34 -5.89
C ARG A 295 13.87 13.21 -5.43
N GLU A 296 13.89 13.60 -4.16
CA GLU A 296 15.01 14.33 -3.57
C GLU A 296 16.31 13.52 -3.61
N LEU A 297 16.25 12.24 -3.24
CA LEU A 297 17.40 11.34 -3.30
C LEU A 297 17.93 11.20 -4.74
N ASN A 298 17.04 10.99 -5.71
CA ASN A 298 17.44 10.91 -7.11
C ASN A 298 18.06 12.21 -7.61
N GLN A 299 17.50 13.37 -7.24
CA GLN A 299 18.07 14.69 -7.59
C GLN A 299 19.45 14.89 -6.95
N LEU A 300 19.62 14.46 -5.71
CA LEU A 300 20.90 14.52 -5.02
C LEU A 300 21.93 13.61 -5.70
N LEU A 301 21.57 12.38 -6.00
CA LEU A 301 22.43 11.43 -6.69
C LEU A 301 22.85 11.95 -8.08
N ASP A 302 21.90 12.45 -8.87
CA ASP A 302 22.19 13.04 -10.17
C ASP A 302 23.10 14.27 -10.04
N GLY A 303 22.83 15.10 -9.02
CA GLY A 303 23.68 16.25 -8.72
C GLY A 303 25.12 15.84 -8.38
N ILE A 304 25.29 14.84 -7.54
CA ILE A 304 26.62 14.32 -7.19
C ILE A 304 27.31 13.72 -8.41
N LEU A 305 26.66 12.76 -9.07
CA LEU A 305 27.26 11.98 -10.18
C LEU A 305 27.61 12.84 -11.39
N ASN A 306 26.87 13.93 -11.62
CA ASN A 306 27.16 14.86 -12.73
C ASN A 306 28.19 15.96 -12.39
N ASN A 307 28.51 16.17 -11.11
CA ASN A 307 29.49 17.17 -10.70
C ASN A 307 30.85 16.60 -10.23
N ILE A 308 30.94 15.28 -10.02
CA ILE A 308 32.24 14.66 -9.76
C ILE A 308 33.09 14.63 -11.03
N PRO A 309 34.41 14.93 -10.93
CA PRO A 309 35.32 14.94 -12.09
C PRO A 309 35.79 13.50 -12.46
N VAL A 310 34.84 12.57 -12.53
CA VAL A 310 35.11 11.20 -12.97
C VAL A 310 34.16 10.82 -14.09
N TYR A 311 34.60 10.00 -14.99
CA TYR A 311 33.80 9.46 -16.11
C TYR A 311 33.10 8.22 -15.62
N LEU A 312 31.79 8.31 -15.42
CA LEU A 312 30.98 7.22 -14.85
C LEU A 312 30.00 6.68 -15.90
N PHE A 313 29.96 5.37 -16.00
CA PHE A 313 28.98 4.67 -16.81
C PHE A 313 28.50 3.38 -16.12
N VAL A 314 27.31 2.96 -16.49
CA VAL A 314 26.74 1.67 -16.08
C VAL A 314 26.22 0.96 -17.32
N LYS A 315 26.47 -0.34 -17.43
CA LYS A 315 26.00 -1.19 -18.53
C LYS A 315 25.17 -2.35 -18.00
N ASP A 316 24.22 -2.79 -18.83
CA ASP A 316 23.37 -3.94 -18.57
C ASP A 316 23.91 -5.20 -19.25
N PRO A 317 24.41 -6.20 -18.51
CA PRO A 317 24.84 -7.47 -19.10
C PRO A 317 23.71 -8.30 -19.72
N GLU A 318 22.48 -8.17 -19.21
CA GLU A 318 21.31 -8.86 -19.76
C GLU A 318 20.82 -8.26 -21.08
N ASP A 319 21.15 -6.99 -21.35
CA ASP A 319 20.81 -6.28 -22.57
C ASP A 319 22.06 -5.90 -23.39
N GLU A 320 22.81 -6.90 -23.82
CA GLU A 320 23.98 -6.76 -24.71
C GLU A 320 25.04 -5.75 -24.25
N LEU A 321 25.15 -5.47 -22.96
CA LEU A 321 26.01 -4.45 -22.38
C LEU A 321 25.68 -3.03 -22.90
N ARG A 322 24.37 -2.73 -23.10
CA ARG A 322 23.92 -1.38 -23.40
C ARG A 322 24.12 -0.47 -22.19
N TYR A 323 24.44 0.79 -22.47
CA TYR A 323 24.60 1.79 -21.42
C TYR A 323 23.25 2.12 -20.77
N LEU A 324 23.17 1.96 -19.44
CA LEU A 324 22.04 2.41 -18.62
C LEU A 324 22.27 3.79 -18.02
N TYR A 325 23.52 4.14 -17.82
CA TYR A 325 23.89 5.42 -17.22
C TYR A 325 25.19 5.94 -17.83
N TRP A 326 25.25 7.28 -17.97
CA TRP A 326 26.36 8.01 -18.57
C TRP A 326 26.38 9.41 -17.99
N ASN A 327 27.34 9.74 -17.12
CA ASN A 327 27.34 11.04 -16.46
C ASN A 327 27.82 12.17 -17.35
N LYS A 328 27.58 13.41 -16.91
CA LYS A 328 27.95 14.62 -17.64
C LYS A 328 29.46 14.70 -17.89
N ALA A 329 30.31 14.38 -16.91
CA ALA A 329 31.76 14.42 -17.05
C ALA A 329 32.24 13.50 -18.18
N PHE A 330 31.63 12.32 -18.33
CA PHE A 330 31.97 11.42 -19.44
C PHE A 330 31.42 11.93 -20.78
N ALA A 331 30.23 12.52 -20.78
CA ALA A 331 29.68 13.15 -21.98
C ALA A 331 30.57 14.31 -22.49
N ASP A 332 31.00 15.19 -21.59
CA ASP A 332 31.86 16.32 -21.89
C ASP A 332 33.24 15.85 -22.37
N HIS A 333 33.76 14.77 -21.81
CA HIS A 333 35.04 14.20 -22.17
C HIS A 333 35.04 13.46 -23.52
N SER A 334 34.07 12.55 -23.73
CA SER A 334 33.96 11.76 -24.97
C SER A 334 33.39 12.52 -26.15
N GLY A 335 32.74 13.67 -25.92
CA GLY A 335 31.96 14.39 -26.92
C GLY A 335 30.64 13.67 -27.28
N ILE A 336 30.26 12.61 -26.57
CA ILE A 336 29.05 11.82 -26.80
C ILE A 336 28.03 12.19 -25.72
N PRO A 337 26.94 12.86 -26.04
CA PRO A 337 25.93 13.21 -25.06
C PRO A 337 25.22 11.94 -24.50
N ALA A 338 24.80 11.97 -23.23
CA ALA A 338 24.14 10.84 -22.57
C ALA A 338 22.91 10.33 -23.36
N SER A 339 22.18 11.22 -24.05
CA SER A 339 21.02 10.85 -24.88
C SER A 339 21.36 9.98 -26.09
N LYS A 340 22.63 9.96 -26.50
CA LYS A 340 23.13 9.11 -27.59
C LYS A 340 23.82 7.84 -27.07
N ALA A 341 24.27 7.85 -25.80
CA ALA A 341 24.96 6.71 -25.21
C ALA A 341 23.97 5.74 -24.57
N ILE A 342 23.00 6.25 -23.83
CA ILE A 342 22.01 5.42 -23.10
C ILE A 342 21.17 4.61 -24.10
N GLY A 343 21.03 3.30 -23.82
CA GLY A 343 20.33 2.34 -24.69
C GLY A 343 21.16 1.83 -25.87
N HIS A 344 22.43 2.22 -26.00
CA HIS A 344 23.32 1.79 -27.09
C HIS A 344 24.52 1.02 -26.54
N THR A 345 25.14 0.22 -27.41
CA THR A 345 26.38 -0.53 -27.13
C THR A 345 27.63 0.29 -27.50
N ASP A 346 28.82 -0.18 -27.08
CA ASP A 346 30.10 0.45 -27.47
C ASP A 346 30.25 0.59 -29.00
N PHE A 347 29.83 -0.45 -29.74
CA PHE A 347 29.92 -0.48 -31.20
C PHE A 347 29.04 0.54 -31.93
N GLU A 348 27.92 0.92 -31.27
CA GLU A 348 26.97 1.87 -31.83
C GLU A 348 27.38 3.33 -31.57
N ILE A 349 28.16 3.59 -30.50
CA ILE A 349 28.50 4.96 -30.09
C ILE A 349 29.95 5.38 -30.38
N PHE A 350 30.89 4.44 -30.34
CA PHE A 350 32.29 4.76 -30.64
C PHE A 350 32.62 4.57 -32.13
N SER A 351 33.22 5.59 -32.72
CA SER A 351 33.56 5.58 -34.14
C SER A 351 34.75 4.65 -34.47
N LEU A 352 35.64 4.39 -33.50
CA LEU A 352 36.79 3.51 -33.67
C LEU A 352 36.40 2.11 -33.20
N HIS A 353 36.35 1.17 -34.12
CA HIS A 353 35.95 -0.22 -33.85
C HIS A 353 36.94 -0.93 -32.90
N GLU A 354 38.21 -0.58 -32.97
CA GLU A 354 39.26 -1.14 -32.09
C GLU A 354 39.04 -0.78 -30.61
N ASP A 355 38.59 0.46 -30.31
CA ASP A 355 38.26 0.87 -28.94
C ASP A 355 37.05 0.13 -28.41
N ALA A 356 36.00 0.02 -29.24
CA ALA A 356 34.78 -0.71 -28.87
C ALA A 356 35.05 -2.21 -28.60
N GLU A 357 35.91 -2.85 -29.44
CA GLU A 357 36.35 -4.24 -29.22
C GLU A 357 37.12 -4.40 -27.90
N LYS A 358 38.04 -3.48 -27.61
CA LYS A 358 38.79 -3.49 -26.34
C LYS A 358 37.87 -3.35 -25.14
N PHE A 359 36.96 -2.36 -25.14
CA PHE A 359 36.03 -2.16 -24.04
C PHE A 359 35.14 -3.38 -23.83
N ARG A 360 34.64 -3.95 -24.93
CA ARG A 360 33.80 -5.18 -24.87
C ARG A 360 34.57 -6.38 -24.32
N LYS A 361 35.84 -6.54 -24.71
CA LYS A 361 36.68 -7.62 -24.22
C LYS A 361 36.87 -7.53 -22.70
N ASP A 362 37.19 -6.35 -22.20
CA ASP A 362 37.38 -6.11 -20.77
C ASP A 362 36.07 -6.36 -19.99
N ASP A 363 34.95 -5.90 -20.54
CA ASP A 363 33.63 -6.10 -19.94
C ASP A 363 33.28 -7.60 -19.86
N LEU A 364 33.52 -8.34 -20.93
CA LEU A 364 33.31 -9.80 -20.95
C LEU A 364 34.27 -10.55 -20.01
N GLU A 365 35.51 -10.09 -19.85
CA GLU A 365 36.45 -10.66 -18.89
C GLU A 365 35.98 -10.41 -17.45
N LEU A 366 35.49 -9.22 -17.14
CA LEU A 366 34.90 -8.88 -15.84
C LEU A 366 33.70 -9.79 -15.53
N LEU A 367 32.80 -9.97 -16.49
CA LEU A 367 31.63 -10.84 -16.34
C LEU A 367 32.02 -12.30 -16.11
N ARG A 368 33.06 -12.80 -16.83
CA ARG A 368 33.55 -14.17 -16.69
C ARG A 368 34.26 -14.43 -15.37
N THR A 369 35.08 -13.47 -14.92
CA THR A 369 35.94 -13.66 -13.76
C THR A 369 35.35 -13.16 -12.46
N HIS A 370 34.38 -12.27 -12.51
CA HIS A 370 33.83 -11.51 -11.39
C HIS A 370 34.89 -10.73 -10.61
N LYS A 371 36.07 -10.53 -11.19
CA LYS A 371 37.17 -9.79 -10.56
C LYS A 371 37.21 -8.37 -11.06
N ARG A 372 37.20 -7.42 -10.15
CA ARG A 372 37.40 -6.01 -10.44
C ARG A 372 38.59 -5.81 -11.38
N ILE A 373 38.40 -5.05 -12.44
CA ILE A 373 39.44 -4.61 -13.35
C ILE A 373 39.89 -3.22 -12.91
N ASP A 374 41.19 -3.05 -12.75
CA ASP A 374 41.83 -1.80 -12.35
C ASP A 374 43.03 -1.58 -13.25
N MET A 375 42.97 -0.63 -14.17
CA MET A 375 44.01 -0.45 -15.18
C MET A 375 44.26 1.02 -15.49
N GLN A 376 45.48 1.31 -15.92
CA GLN A 376 45.90 2.59 -16.48
C GLN A 376 45.96 2.55 -18.00
N GLU A 377 45.42 3.56 -18.66
CA GLU A 377 45.41 3.66 -20.09
C GLU A 377 45.82 5.06 -20.51
N THR A 378 46.56 5.14 -21.60
CA THR A 378 46.86 6.42 -22.27
C THR A 378 45.92 6.57 -23.45
N TYR A 379 45.24 7.69 -23.56
CA TYR A 379 44.40 8.02 -24.70
C TYR A 379 44.70 9.42 -25.21
N LEU A 380 44.27 9.69 -26.43
CA LEU A 380 44.36 11.02 -27.03
C LEU A 380 43.01 11.75 -26.91
N THR A 381 43.03 12.95 -26.37
CA THR A 381 41.85 13.81 -26.35
C THR A 381 41.44 14.20 -27.78
N VAL A 382 40.22 14.72 -27.94
CA VAL A 382 39.75 15.28 -29.21
C VAL A 382 40.70 16.37 -29.75
N SER A 383 41.42 17.08 -28.87
CA SER A 383 42.47 18.08 -29.24
C SER A 383 43.83 17.45 -29.57
N GLY A 384 44.00 16.14 -29.50
CA GLY A 384 45.25 15.43 -29.75
C GLY A 384 46.23 15.41 -28.56
N GLU A 385 45.81 15.85 -27.38
CA GLU A 385 46.63 15.82 -26.17
C GLU A 385 46.58 14.40 -25.52
N ALA A 386 47.77 13.86 -25.20
CA ALA A 386 47.84 12.58 -24.51
C ALA A 386 47.47 12.74 -23.02
N ARG A 387 46.52 11.97 -22.56
CA ARG A 387 46.07 11.89 -21.17
C ARG A 387 46.21 10.48 -20.61
N ILE A 388 46.47 10.37 -19.32
CA ILE A 388 46.53 9.10 -18.60
C ILE A 388 45.28 9.00 -17.77
N VAL A 389 44.49 7.92 -18.00
CA VAL A 389 43.24 7.63 -17.27
C VAL A 389 43.43 6.38 -16.46
N GLN A 390 43.02 6.45 -15.18
CA GLN A 390 42.82 5.28 -14.35
C GLN A 390 41.39 4.80 -14.52
N THR A 391 41.18 3.55 -14.91
CA THR A 391 39.86 2.95 -15.13
C THR A 391 39.63 1.82 -14.15
N LEU A 392 38.51 1.86 -13.46
CA LEU A 392 38.02 0.83 -12.57
C LEU A 392 36.70 0.28 -13.11
N LYS A 393 36.63 -1.03 -13.35
CA LYS A 393 35.37 -1.72 -13.70
C LYS A 393 35.03 -2.75 -12.65
N ALA A 394 33.77 -2.79 -12.21
CA ALA A 394 33.27 -3.72 -11.20
C ALA A 394 31.82 -4.13 -11.48
N LEU A 395 31.40 -5.25 -10.87
CA LEU A 395 30.01 -5.71 -10.89
C LEU A 395 29.29 -5.24 -9.63
N VAL A 396 28.11 -4.68 -9.78
CA VAL A 396 27.23 -4.25 -8.71
C VAL A 396 26.08 -5.25 -8.61
N PRO A 397 25.96 -6.02 -7.51
CA PRO A 397 24.87 -6.97 -7.32
C PRO A 397 23.52 -6.25 -7.33
N MET A 398 22.55 -6.84 -8.01
CA MET A 398 21.18 -6.35 -8.06
C MET A 398 20.23 -7.43 -7.58
N GLU A 399 19.17 -7.04 -6.87
CA GLU A 399 18.17 -7.98 -6.37
C GLU A 399 17.30 -8.48 -7.52
N GLY A 400 17.23 -9.81 -7.71
CA GLY A 400 16.35 -10.44 -8.70
C GLY A 400 16.79 -10.36 -10.15
N ARG A 401 18.04 -9.92 -10.44
CA ARG A 401 18.63 -9.89 -11.80
C ARG A 401 20.15 -10.06 -11.77
N GLU A 402 20.76 -10.22 -12.96
CA GLU A 402 22.21 -10.23 -13.10
C GLU A 402 22.84 -8.90 -12.62
N PRO A 403 24.07 -8.97 -12.09
CA PRO A 403 24.77 -7.79 -11.60
C PRO A 403 25.05 -6.80 -12.73
N LEU A 404 24.85 -5.50 -12.46
CA LEU A 404 25.18 -4.44 -13.39
C LEU A 404 26.69 -4.21 -13.44
N LEU A 405 27.22 -3.87 -14.64
CA LEU A 405 28.58 -3.45 -14.81
C LEU A 405 28.68 -1.94 -14.58
N ILE A 406 29.52 -1.52 -13.64
CA ILE A 406 29.89 -0.12 -13.44
C ILE A 406 31.34 0.12 -13.86
N GLY A 407 31.56 1.20 -14.59
CA GLY A 407 32.88 1.69 -14.91
C GLY A 407 33.08 3.13 -14.42
N ILE A 408 34.22 3.37 -13.77
CA ILE A 408 34.64 4.68 -13.29
C ILE A 408 36.04 4.94 -13.81
N SER A 409 36.22 6.07 -14.51
CA SER A 409 37.54 6.47 -14.99
C SER A 409 37.81 7.92 -14.59
N TRP A 410 39.07 8.23 -14.28
CA TRP A 410 39.49 9.58 -13.93
C TRP A 410 40.87 9.91 -14.48
N ASP A 411 41.10 11.16 -14.85
CA ASP A 411 42.37 11.67 -15.40
C ASP A 411 43.38 11.74 -14.25
N VAL A 412 44.50 11.04 -14.40
CA VAL A 412 45.62 11.02 -13.46
C VAL A 412 46.87 11.69 -14.04
N THR A 413 46.79 12.34 -15.21
CA THR A 413 47.92 12.92 -15.91
C THR A 413 48.71 13.89 -15.04
N ASN A 414 48.04 14.84 -14.39
CA ASN A 414 48.68 15.78 -13.49
C ASN A 414 49.34 15.12 -12.28
N LEU A 415 48.68 14.13 -11.71
CA LEU A 415 49.22 13.39 -10.57
C LEU A 415 50.49 12.64 -10.95
N GLN A 416 50.49 11.97 -12.09
CA GLN A 416 51.66 11.26 -12.64
C GLN A 416 52.83 12.23 -12.94
N ASN A 417 52.56 13.36 -13.54
CA ASN A 417 53.55 14.39 -13.82
C ASN A 417 54.18 14.91 -12.52
N ILE A 418 53.36 15.26 -11.50
CA ILE A 418 53.86 15.71 -10.20
C ILE A 418 54.69 14.62 -9.54
N GLU A 419 54.27 13.37 -9.57
CA GLU A 419 55.03 12.25 -9.01
C GLU A 419 56.39 12.09 -9.70
N GLN A 420 56.44 12.16 -11.03
CA GLN A 420 57.72 12.08 -11.78
C GLN A 420 58.61 13.28 -11.47
N GLU A 421 58.09 14.50 -11.36
CA GLU A 421 58.86 15.66 -10.94
C GLU A 421 59.42 15.52 -9.53
N LEU A 422 58.60 15.03 -8.60
CA LEU A 422 59.03 14.75 -7.22
C LEU A 422 60.16 13.71 -7.17
N ILE A 423 60.05 12.62 -7.94
CA ILE A 423 61.10 11.60 -8.03
C ILE A 423 62.41 12.23 -8.57
N LYS A 424 62.33 13.02 -9.66
CA LYS A 424 63.49 13.72 -10.24
C LYS A 424 64.14 14.68 -9.23
N ALA A 425 63.30 15.47 -8.54
CA ALA A 425 63.78 16.41 -7.50
C ALA A 425 64.46 15.66 -6.33
N ARG A 426 63.88 14.56 -5.87
CA ARG A 426 64.48 13.73 -4.81
C ARG A 426 65.84 13.14 -5.24
N ILE A 427 65.93 12.57 -6.44
CA ILE A 427 67.17 12.03 -6.96
C ILE A 427 68.28 13.12 -6.99
N LYS A 428 67.94 14.34 -7.49
CA LYS A 428 68.81 15.50 -7.55
C LYS A 428 69.26 15.94 -6.15
N ALA A 429 68.36 15.99 -5.16
CA ALA A 429 68.67 16.31 -3.78
C ALA A 429 69.64 15.25 -3.14
N GLU A 430 69.36 13.96 -3.32
CA GLU A 430 70.22 12.89 -2.83
C GLU A 430 71.63 12.91 -3.47
N GLN A 431 71.73 13.21 -4.77
CA GLN A 431 73.01 13.38 -5.45
C GLN A 431 73.80 14.58 -4.89
N SER A 432 73.10 15.74 -4.66
CA SER A 432 73.74 16.90 -4.09
C SER A 432 74.28 16.64 -2.64
N ASP A 433 73.50 15.92 -1.84
CA ASP A 433 73.91 15.58 -0.48
C ASP A 433 75.08 14.58 -0.45
N ARG A 434 75.13 13.63 -1.37
CA ARG A 434 76.29 12.73 -1.54
C ARG A 434 77.53 13.50 -1.97
N LEU A 435 77.41 14.42 -2.95
CA LEU A 435 78.50 15.26 -3.37
C LEU A 435 78.99 16.17 -2.26
N LYS A 436 78.09 16.80 -1.48
CA LYS A 436 78.47 17.58 -0.30
C LYS A 436 79.23 16.76 0.75
N SER A 437 78.69 15.58 1.06
CA SER A 437 79.32 14.68 2.08
C SER A 437 80.69 14.21 1.62
N ALA A 438 80.84 13.80 0.35
CA ALA A 438 82.14 13.43 -0.24
C ALA A 438 83.12 14.61 -0.25
N PHE A 439 82.64 15.79 -0.66
CA PHE A 439 83.48 17.01 -0.61
C PHE A 439 83.95 17.34 0.78
N LEU A 440 83.04 17.36 1.78
CA LEU A 440 83.43 17.63 3.16
C LEU A 440 84.41 16.58 3.73
N ALA A 441 84.20 15.29 3.41
CA ALA A 441 85.11 14.22 3.80
C ALA A 441 86.49 14.39 3.20
N ASN A 442 86.59 14.66 1.88
CA ASN A 442 87.85 14.90 1.17
C ASN A 442 88.57 16.17 1.70
N MET A 443 87.84 17.28 1.84
CA MET A 443 88.40 18.53 2.40
C MET A 443 88.89 18.36 3.82
N SER A 444 88.14 17.62 4.66
CA SER A 444 88.58 17.34 6.04
C SER A 444 89.93 16.55 6.04
N HIS A 445 90.12 15.63 5.10
CA HIS A 445 91.33 14.81 4.96
C HIS A 445 92.48 15.66 4.43
N GLU A 446 92.22 16.47 3.38
CA GLU A 446 93.21 17.37 2.76
C GLU A 446 93.68 18.47 3.69
N ILE A 447 92.82 18.97 4.57
CA ILE A 447 93.19 19.96 5.63
C ILE A 447 93.93 19.30 6.76
N ARG A 448 93.51 18.09 7.23
CA ARG A 448 94.09 17.41 8.39
C ARG A 448 95.54 16.99 8.18
N THR A 449 95.85 16.54 6.94
CA THR A 449 97.18 16.06 6.66
C THR A 449 98.28 17.12 6.80
N PRO A 450 98.19 18.34 6.16
CA PRO A 450 99.17 19.38 6.35
C PRO A 450 99.11 19.99 7.75
N LEU A 451 97.92 20.07 8.35
CA LEU A 451 97.72 20.62 9.72
C LEU A 451 98.47 19.70 10.72
N ASN A 452 98.34 18.36 10.64
CA ASN A 452 99.08 17.43 11.50
C ASN A 452 100.53 17.54 11.32
N ALA A 453 101.05 17.76 10.08
CA ALA A 453 102.48 17.96 9.86
C ALA A 453 102.93 19.31 10.52
N ILE A 454 102.21 20.41 10.32
CA ILE A 454 102.52 21.67 10.98
C ILE A 454 102.58 21.53 12.50
N VAL A 455 101.56 20.92 13.13
CA VAL A 455 101.51 20.73 14.60
C VAL A 455 102.58 19.82 15.07
N GLY A 456 102.80 18.63 14.39
CA GLY A 456 103.86 17.70 14.79
C GLY A 456 105.23 18.25 14.68
N PHE A 457 105.58 18.93 13.62
CA PHE A 457 106.92 19.52 13.48
C PHE A 457 107.05 20.80 14.34
N SER A 458 106.02 21.59 14.59
CA SER A 458 106.04 22.64 15.56
C SER A 458 106.39 22.23 17.00
N GLN A 459 105.90 21.02 17.41
CA GLN A 459 106.19 20.39 18.70
C GLN A 459 107.66 19.86 18.80
N LEU A 460 108.20 19.43 17.70
CA LEU A 460 109.59 18.94 17.61
C LEU A 460 110.62 20.09 17.49
N LEU A 461 110.23 21.23 16.91
CA LEU A 461 111.11 22.37 16.71
C LEU A 461 111.88 22.89 17.96
N PRO A 462 111.28 22.97 19.18
CA PRO A 462 111.98 23.38 20.39
C PRO A 462 112.98 22.31 20.88
N ALA A 463 112.86 21.04 20.52
CA ALA A 463 113.69 19.90 20.88
C ALA A 463 114.83 19.65 19.90
N ALA A 464 114.90 20.36 18.77
CA ALA A 464 115.89 20.24 17.74
C ALA A 464 117.30 20.64 18.26
N ASN A 465 118.29 19.74 18.19
CA ASN A 465 119.65 19.97 18.74
C ASN A 465 120.57 20.60 17.74
N THR A 466 120.28 20.49 16.43
CA THR A 466 121.15 21.02 15.38
C THR A 466 120.47 22.16 14.60
N ALA A 467 121.30 23.04 14.00
CA ALA A 467 120.81 24.11 13.18
C ALA A 467 120.10 23.54 11.84
N GLU A 468 120.54 22.38 11.39
CA GLU A 468 120.05 21.69 10.23
C GLU A 468 118.62 21.10 10.52
N GLU A 469 118.40 20.53 11.69
CA GLU A 469 117.08 20.01 12.11
C GLU A 469 116.10 21.14 12.27
N LYS A 470 116.47 22.28 12.90
CA LYS A 470 115.61 23.45 13.03
C LYS A 470 115.12 24.00 11.65
N LYS A 471 116.09 24.07 10.72
CA LYS A 471 115.81 24.48 9.35
C LYS A 471 114.87 23.53 8.67
N LEU A 472 115.14 22.21 8.72
CA LEU A 472 114.22 21.20 8.10
C LEU A 472 112.84 21.25 8.66
N TYR A 473 112.64 21.34 10.01
CA TYR A 473 111.29 21.44 10.61
C TYR A 473 110.56 22.70 10.23
N SER A 474 111.26 23.82 10.18
CA SER A 474 110.71 25.10 9.75
C SER A 474 110.33 25.05 8.26
N ASP A 475 111.14 24.50 7.40
CA ASP A 475 110.83 24.33 5.96
C ASP A 475 109.56 23.44 5.75
N ILE A 476 109.41 22.32 6.46
CA ILE A 476 108.23 21.48 6.44
C ILE A 476 106.97 22.23 6.98
N ILE A 477 107.08 22.97 8.03
CA ILE A 477 105.96 23.81 8.58
C ILE A 477 105.53 24.80 7.50
N ASN A 478 106.49 25.55 6.95
CA ASN A 478 106.18 26.51 5.91
C ASN A 478 105.54 25.93 4.65
N GLN A 479 106.11 24.82 4.14
CA GLN A 479 105.59 24.11 3.00
C GLN A 479 104.15 23.62 3.23
N ASN A 480 103.81 23.07 4.40
CA ASN A 480 102.48 22.63 4.71
C ASN A 480 101.50 23.80 5.06
N SER A 481 102.05 24.92 5.54
CA SER A 481 101.28 26.14 5.71
C SER A 481 100.87 26.73 4.32
N ASP A 482 101.78 26.76 3.37
CA ASP A 482 101.50 27.23 2.00
C ASP A 482 100.47 26.35 1.27
N ILE A 483 100.41 25.04 1.61
CA ILE A 483 99.37 24.12 1.09
C ILE A 483 97.98 24.48 1.67
N LEU A 484 97.86 24.97 2.88
CA LEU A 484 96.59 25.35 3.53
C LEU A 484 96.07 26.74 3.18
N LEU A 485 96.90 27.64 2.72
CA LEU A 485 96.51 28.96 2.21
C LEU A 485 96.05 28.85 0.76
#